data_80740fcc7163adfa5e04bad10cb340d5
#
_entry.id   80740fcc7163adfa5e04bad10cb340d5
#
_cell.length_a   1.000
_cell.length_b   1.000
_cell.length_c   1.000
_cell.angle_alpha   90.00
_cell.angle_beta   90.00
_cell.angle_gamma   90.00
#
_symmetry.space_group_name_H-M   'P 1'
#
loop_
_entity.id
_entity.type
_entity.pdbx_description
1 polymer ?
#
loop_
_entity_poly.entity_id
_entity_poly.type
_entity_poly.pdbx_seq_one_letter_code
_entity_poly.pdbx_strand_id
1 'polypeptide(L)'
;NVRISVTTIESYRRYLIGIDNEEKLIESITKRSPPTINMQRGTAFHSILEEPEYHYNLDTGNYICNGIEFDFDIVMKCKAEIDYTGLFEIKHTKVYEVAKERITVVGKCDQLIGTTVIENKTKWATFDIDSYQQSYQWRLYLDMFFVDSVKYNVFCMSALQDGIRLNSIEKFTMHPYLNLESDVKKMIASFVDYIHFRGLEQFFQENT
;
A
#
# COMPACT_ATOMS: atom_id res chain seq x y z
N ASN A 1 -23.57 3.03 -7.02
CA ASN A 1 -22.51 3.37 -6.06
C ASN A 1 -21.15 3.04 -6.68
N VAL A 2 -20.28 4.03 -6.74
CA VAL A 2 -18.88 3.85 -7.17
C VAL A 2 -18.05 3.40 -5.96
N ARG A 3 -17.29 2.31 -6.13
CA ARG A 3 -16.41 1.76 -5.08
C ARG A 3 -14.96 1.77 -5.56
N ILE A 4 -14.09 2.46 -4.82
CA ILE A 4 -12.70 2.71 -5.19
C ILE A 4 -11.78 2.26 -4.07
N SER A 5 -10.63 1.64 -4.40
CA SER A 5 -9.62 1.33 -3.39
C SER A 5 -8.64 2.50 -3.19
N VAL A 6 -8.07 2.59 -1.99
CA VAL A 6 -6.96 3.51 -1.69
C VAL A 6 -5.81 3.34 -2.67
N THR A 7 -5.47 2.10 -3.02
CA THR A 7 -4.41 1.78 -3.99
C THR A 7 -4.72 2.34 -5.39
N THR A 8 -5.99 2.29 -5.82
CA THR A 8 -6.39 2.84 -7.12
C THR A 8 -6.26 4.37 -7.14
N ILE A 9 -6.65 5.05 -6.06
CA ILE A 9 -6.48 6.51 -5.93
C ILE A 9 -4.99 6.87 -5.96
N GLU A 10 -4.13 6.09 -5.31
CA GLU A 10 -2.68 6.29 -5.35
C GLU A 10 -2.10 6.06 -6.76
N SER A 11 -2.59 5.07 -7.52
CA SER A 11 -2.21 4.87 -8.92
C SER A 11 -2.60 6.07 -9.79
N TYR A 12 -3.80 6.64 -9.57
CA TYR A 12 -4.23 7.84 -10.27
C TYR A 12 -3.36 9.05 -9.93
N ARG A 13 -3.01 9.26 -8.66
CA ARG A 13 -2.09 10.32 -8.26
C ARG A 13 -0.75 10.20 -9.00
N ARG A 14 -0.19 8.99 -9.08
CA ARG A 14 1.10 8.74 -9.76
C ARG A 14 1.03 9.10 -11.24
N TYR A 15 -0.12 8.86 -11.87
CA TYR A 15 -0.39 9.32 -13.24
C TYR A 15 -0.44 10.85 -13.31
N LEU A 16 -1.18 11.52 -12.41
CA LEU A 16 -1.29 12.98 -12.42
C LEU A 16 0.05 13.72 -12.31
N ILE A 17 1.00 13.17 -11.57
CA ILE A 17 2.33 13.77 -11.39
C ILE A 17 3.38 13.22 -12.37
N GLY A 18 2.97 12.45 -13.39
CA GLY A 18 3.84 11.97 -14.47
C GLY A 18 4.82 10.86 -14.07
N ILE A 19 4.63 10.19 -12.93
CA ILE A 19 5.43 8.99 -12.56
C ILE A 19 5.01 7.80 -13.42
N ASP A 20 3.71 7.60 -13.58
CA ASP A 20 3.13 6.57 -14.43
C ASP A 20 2.39 7.22 -15.62
N ASN A 21 2.38 6.56 -16.77
CA ASN A 21 1.59 6.98 -17.91
C ASN A 21 0.14 6.50 -17.79
N GLU A 22 -0.74 7.00 -18.66
CA GLU A 22 -2.15 6.67 -18.63
C GLU A 22 -2.43 5.19 -18.92
N GLU A 23 -1.67 4.57 -19.83
CA GLU A 23 -1.81 3.16 -20.16
C GLU A 23 -1.63 2.29 -18.90
N LYS A 24 -0.60 2.56 -18.12
CA LYS A 24 -0.33 1.87 -16.85
C LYS A 24 -1.43 2.10 -15.80
N LEU A 25 -2.02 3.30 -15.75
CA LEU A 25 -3.18 3.56 -14.89
C LEU A 25 -4.38 2.71 -15.32
N ILE A 26 -4.71 2.69 -16.62
CA ILE A 26 -5.82 1.90 -17.16
C ILE A 26 -5.60 0.40 -16.92
N GLU A 27 -4.39 -0.10 -17.13
CA GLU A 27 -4.03 -1.49 -16.81
C GLU A 27 -4.26 -1.81 -15.34
N SER A 28 -3.84 -0.92 -14.43
CA SER A 28 -4.06 -1.06 -12.99
C SER A 28 -5.54 -1.12 -12.63
N ILE A 29 -6.37 -0.23 -13.23
CA ILE A 29 -7.82 -0.20 -13.03
C ILE A 29 -8.48 -1.48 -13.55
N THR A 30 -8.09 -1.92 -14.74
CA THR A 30 -8.67 -3.09 -15.41
C THR A 30 -8.06 -4.41 -14.99
N LYS A 31 -7.05 -4.40 -14.11
CA LYS A 31 -6.29 -5.56 -13.61
C LYS A 31 -5.72 -6.44 -14.73
N ARG A 32 -5.27 -5.83 -15.82
CA ARG A 32 -4.72 -6.54 -17.00
C ARG A 32 -3.23 -6.86 -16.88
N SER A 33 -2.49 -6.09 -16.08
CA SER A 33 -1.05 -6.32 -15.90
C SER A 33 -0.78 -7.40 -14.86
N PRO A 34 0.06 -8.39 -15.17
CA PRO A 34 0.56 -9.31 -14.17
C PRO A 34 1.46 -8.56 -13.16
N PRO A 35 1.54 -9.05 -11.91
CA PRO A 35 2.41 -8.42 -10.91
C PRO A 35 3.89 -8.54 -11.34
N THR A 36 4.63 -7.44 -11.20
CA THR A 36 6.08 -7.44 -11.44
C THR A 36 6.81 -8.31 -10.42
N ILE A 37 8.03 -8.75 -10.73
CA ILE A 37 8.83 -9.56 -9.79
C ILE A 37 9.03 -8.84 -8.43
N ASN A 38 9.18 -7.53 -8.43
CA ASN A 38 9.30 -6.77 -7.18
C ASN A 38 7.99 -6.72 -6.39
N MET A 39 6.83 -6.69 -7.05
CA MET A 39 5.53 -6.82 -6.39
C MET A 39 5.37 -8.22 -5.80
N GLN A 40 5.75 -9.27 -6.53
CA GLN A 40 5.73 -10.65 -6.04
C GLN A 40 6.64 -10.84 -4.82
N ARG A 41 7.86 -10.30 -4.86
CA ARG A 41 8.79 -10.29 -3.72
C ARG A 41 8.20 -9.54 -2.52
N GLY A 42 7.59 -8.39 -2.76
CA GLY A 42 6.91 -7.62 -1.71
C GLY A 42 5.79 -8.41 -1.06
N THR A 43 4.89 -9.01 -1.85
CA THR A 43 3.80 -9.85 -1.34
C THR A 43 4.32 -11.05 -0.55
N ALA A 44 5.33 -11.75 -1.07
CA ALA A 44 5.94 -12.89 -0.37
C ALA A 44 6.55 -12.47 0.97
N PHE A 45 7.25 -11.33 1.01
CA PHE A 45 7.85 -10.82 2.23
C PHE A 45 6.82 -10.39 3.27
N HIS A 46 5.73 -9.74 2.86
CA HIS A 46 4.62 -9.39 3.75
C HIS A 46 4.00 -10.64 4.39
N SER A 47 3.71 -11.68 3.59
CA SER A 47 3.18 -12.96 4.11
C SER A 47 4.13 -13.60 5.14
N ILE A 48 5.44 -13.52 4.91
CA ILE A 48 6.44 -14.03 5.86
C ILE A 48 6.44 -13.22 7.17
N LEU A 49 6.29 -11.90 7.08
CA LEU A 49 6.25 -11.05 8.29
C LEU A 49 4.97 -11.28 9.11
N GLU A 50 3.84 -11.52 8.46
CA GLU A 50 2.54 -11.76 9.10
C GLU A 50 2.46 -13.14 9.76
N GLU A 51 2.87 -14.19 9.04
CA GLU A 51 2.73 -15.58 9.47
C GLU A 51 4.05 -16.36 9.27
N PRO A 52 5.13 -15.98 9.97
CA PRO A 52 6.47 -16.51 9.71
C PRO A 52 6.59 -18.01 9.91
N GLU A 53 5.83 -18.60 10.83
CA GLU A 53 5.84 -20.04 11.12
C GLU A 53 5.43 -20.90 9.92
N TYR A 54 4.57 -20.40 9.04
CA TYR A 54 4.12 -21.12 7.84
C TYR A 54 5.13 -21.09 6.69
N HIS A 55 6.13 -20.21 6.77
CA HIS A 55 7.08 -19.98 5.68
C HIS A 55 8.50 -20.42 6.00
N TYR A 56 8.78 -20.85 7.24
CA TYR A 56 10.11 -21.32 7.62
C TYR A 56 10.40 -22.70 7.04
N ASN A 57 11.48 -22.81 6.27
CA ASN A 57 11.93 -24.07 5.67
C ASN A 57 13.03 -24.69 6.54
N LEU A 58 12.74 -25.86 7.10
CA LEU A 58 13.66 -26.58 7.98
C LEU A 58 14.92 -27.10 7.27
N ASP A 59 14.84 -27.39 5.95
CA ASP A 59 15.94 -27.94 5.19
C ASP A 59 17.00 -26.89 4.86
N THR A 60 16.55 -25.65 4.54
CA THR A 60 17.44 -24.55 4.18
C THR A 60 17.76 -23.63 5.35
N GLY A 61 16.93 -23.65 6.40
CA GLY A 61 17.02 -22.70 7.52
C GLY A 61 16.56 -21.27 7.17
N ASN A 62 15.93 -21.08 6.02
CA ASN A 62 15.46 -19.79 5.50
C ASN A 62 13.94 -19.73 5.41
N TYR A 63 13.41 -18.57 5.04
CA TYR A 63 11.98 -18.38 4.80
C TYR A 63 11.67 -18.43 3.30
N ILE A 64 10.65 -19.21 2.91
CA ILE A 64 10.24 -19.36 1.51
C ILE A 64 8.74 -19.07 1.38
N CYS A 65 8.40 -18.15 0.50
CA CYS A 65 7.01 -17.86 0.14
C CYS A 65 6.89 -17.67 -1.37
N ASN A 66 5.95 -18.38 -2.01
CA ASN A 66 5.71 -18.34 -3.46
C ASN A 66 6.99 -18.58 -4.30
N GLY A 67 7.88 -19.47 -3.83
CA GLY A 67 9.15 -19.79 -4.48
C GLY A 67 10.23 -18.70 -4.35
N ILE A 68 10.01 -17.69 -3.53
CA ILE A 68 10.98 -16.63 -3.23
C ILE A 68 11.55 -16.88 -1.84
N GLU A 69 12.87 -17.00 -1.78
CA GLU A 69 13.62 -17.29 -0.55
C GLU A 69 14.18 -16.00 0.06
N PHE A 70 14.05 -15.89 1.37
CA PHE A 70 14.60 -14.82 2.20
C PHE A 70 15.45 -15.42 3.30
N ASP A 71 16.65 -14.91 3.44
CA ASP A 71 17.60 -15.30 4.48
C ASP A 71 17.00 -15.11 5.89
N PHE A 72 17.27 -16.07 6.78
CA PHE A 72 16.78 -16.06 8.16
C PHE A 72 17.10 -14.76 8.89
N ASP A 73 18.36 -14.29 8.79
CA ASP A 73 18.82 -13.11 9.52
C ASP A 73 18.13 -11.84 9.01
N ILE A 74 17.84 -11.76 7.70
CA ILE A 74 17.09 -10.64 7.12
C ILE A 74 15.68 -10.59 7.69
N VAL A 75 14.98 -11.72 7.65
CA VAL A 75 13.61 -11.80 8.17
C VAL A 75 13.57 -11.48 9.66
N MET A 76 14.49 -12.03 10.46
CA MET A 76 14.54 -11.79 11.90
C MET A 76 14.82 -10.32 12.24
N LYS A 77 15.71 -9.64 11.49
CA LYS A 77 15.93 -8.19 11.64
C LYS A 77 14.67 -7.39 11.34
N CYS A 78 13.95 -7.74 10.29
CA CYS A 78 12.73 -7.03 9.91
C CYS A 78 11.58 -7.32 10.88
N LYS A 79 11.44 -8.57 11.35
CA LYS A 79 10.46 -8.95 12.39
C LYS A 79 10.64 -8.20 13.69
N ALA A 80 11.88 -7.92 14.10
CA ALA A 80 12.18 -7.15 15.30
C ALA A 80 11.60 -5.72 15.28
N GLU A 81 11.22 -5.24 14.09
CA GLU A 81 10.63 -3.92 13.88
C GLU A 81 9.10 -3.93 13.85
N ILE A 82 8.49 -5.12 13.87
CA ILE A 82 7.04 -5.30 13.87
C ILE A 82 6.55 -5.47 15.32
N ASP A 83 5.56 -4.68 15.68
CA ASP A 83 4.86 -4.84 16.96
C ASP A 83 3.66 -5.77 16.78
N TYR A 84 3.80 -7.01 17.21
CA TYR A 84 2.75 -8.04 17.07
C TYR A 84 1.56 -7.89 18.03
N THR A 85 1.48 -6.81 18.80
CA THR A 85 0.33 -6.53 19.69
C THR A 85 -0.86 -5.92 18.96
N GLY A 86 -0.67 -5.43 17.74
CA GLY A 86 -1.71 -4.78 16.93
C GLY A 86 -2.62 -5.75 16.19
N LEU A 87 -3.64 -5.19 15.55
CA LEU A 87 -4.52 -5.89 14.63
C LEU A 87 -3.96 -5.82 13.22
N PHE A 88 -3.87 -6.96 12.54
CA PHE A 88 -3.33 -7.05 11.17
C PHE A 88 -4.42 -7.01 10.12
N GLU A 89 -4.07 -6.55 8.91
CA GLU A 89 -4.88 -6.66 7.71
C GLU A 89 -6.27 -6.00 7.84
N ILE A 90 -6.35 -4.87 8.57
CA ILE A 90 -7.61 -4.21 8.89
C ILE A 90 -8.16 -3.50 7.66
N LYS A 91 -9.33 -3.94 7.24
CA LYS A 91 -10.09 -3.34 6.15
C LYS A 91 -11.15 -2.39 6.69
N HIS A 92 -11.17 -1.17 6.16
CA HIS A 92 -12.18 -0.17 6.47
C HIS A 92 -12.77 0.45 5.21
N THR A 93 -14.01 0.94 5.32
CA THR A 93 -14.69 1.65 4.24
C THR A 93 -15.23 2.97 4.75
N LYS A 94 -15.06 4.03 3.96
CA LYS A 94 -15.67 5.34 4.23
C LYS A 94 -16.41 5.84 3.00
N VAL A 95 -17.59 6.39 3.21
CA VAL A 95 -18.38 7.02 2.15
C VAL A 95 -18.07 8.50 2.09
N TYR A 96 -17.72 8.98 0.91
CA TYR A 96 -17.50 10.40 0.63
C TYR A 96 -18.61 10.92 -0.26
N GLU A 97 -19.09 12.10 0.05
CA GLU A 97 -20.00 12.85 -0.83
C GLU A 97 -19.17 13.87 -1.59
N VAL A 98 -18.93 13.61 -2.87
CA VAL A 98 -18.13 14.44 -3.76
C VAL A 98 -18.83 14.54 -5.12
N ALA A 99 -18.74 15.71 -5.78
CA ALA A 99 -19.34 15.93 -7.11
C ALA A 99 -20.85 15.53 -7.19
N LYS A 100 -21.59 15.63 -6.09
CA LYS A 100 -22.99 15.19 -5.92
C LYS A 100 -23.20 13.66 -5.99
N GLU A 101 -22.15 12.90 -5.87
CA GLU A 101 -22.18 11.44 -5.85
C GLU A 101 -21.68 10.89 -4.52
N ARG A 102 -22.16 9.69 -4.20
CA ARG A 102 -21.70 8.93 -3.03
C ARG A 102 -20.65 7.91 -3.49
N ILE A 103 -19.44 8.11 -3.04
CA ILE A 103 -18.27 7.29 -3.39
C ILE A 103 -17.82 6.49 -2.17
N THR A 104 -17.83 5.17 -2.29
CA THR A 104 -17.29 4.29 -1.24
C THR A 104 -15.82 4.06 -1.47
N VAL A 105 -14.97 4.56 -0.58
CA VAL A 105 -13.53 4.28 -0.60
C VAL A 105 -13.21 3.14 0.35
N VAL A 106 -12.40 2.19 -0.13
CA VAL A 106 -11.97 1.00 0.63
C VAL A 106 -10.48 1.09 0.88
N GLY A 107 -10.09 1.06 2.14
CA GLY A 107 -8.71 0.95 2.58
C GLY A 107 -8.46 -0.35 3.33
N LYS A 108 -7.27 -0.90 3.18
CA LYS A 108 -6.77 -2.03 3.97
C LYS A 108 -5.37 -1.64 4.44
N CYS A 109 -5.20 -1.47 5.73
CA CYS A 109 -3.89 -1.21 6.31
C CYS A 109 -3.22 -2.50 6.77
N ASP A 110 -1.89 -2.54 6.74
CA ASP A 110 -1.14 -3.72 7.15
C ASP A 110 -1.34 -3.99 8.65
N GLN A 111 -1.36 -2.92 9.49
CA GLN A 111 -1.53 -3.08 10.93
C GLN A 111 -2.18 -1.84 11.57
N LEU A 112 -2.95 -2.06 12.64
CA LEU A 112 -3.55 -1.00 13.47
C LEU A 112 -3.18 -1.23 14.93
N ILE A 113 -2.54 -0.24 15.57
CA ILE A 113 -2.17 -0.25 17.00
C ILE A 113 -2.70 1.02 17.65
N GLY A 114 -3.69 0.90 18.53
CA GLY A 114 -4.35 2.06 19.13
C GLY A 114 -4.89 3.01 18.07
N THR A 115 -4.38 4.25 18.03
CA THR A 115 -4.72 5.28 17.04
C THR A 115 -3.64 5.47 15.97
N THR A 116 -2.82 4.45 15.72
CA THR A 116 -1.76 4.48 14.71
C THR A 116 -1.96 3.37 13.69
N VAL A 117 -2.05 3.73 12.41
CA VAL A 117 -1.90 2.80 11.29
C VAL A 117 -0.42 2.57 11.05
N ILE A 118 0.00 1.32 10.85
CA ILE A 118 1.37 0.96 10.46
C ILE A 118 1.32 0.34 9.07
N GLU A 119 2.17 0.83 8.20
CA GLU A 119 2.38 0.34 6.84
C GLU A 119 3.80 -0.22 6.71
N ASN A 120 3.89 -1.49 6.38
CA ASN A 120 5.14 -2.18 6.12
C ASN A 120 5.37 -2.23 4.61
N LYS A 121 6.47 -1.67 4.13
CA LYS A 121 6.75 -1.58 2.70
C LYS A 121 8.11 -2.19 2.37
N THR A 122 8.20 -2.92 1.27
CA THR A 122 9.47 -3.29 0.66
C THR A 122 9.84 -2.28 -0.42
N LYS A 123 11.08 -1.84 -0.45
CA LYS A 123 11.62 -0.93 -1.47
C LYS A 123 12.80 -1.58 -2.17
N TRP A 124 12.68 -1.79 -3.47
CA TRP A 124 13.67 -2.44 -4.33
C TRP A 124 14.51 -1.45 -5.18
N ALA A 125 14.34 -0.18 -4.90
CA ALA A 125 15.08 0.93 -5.49
C ALA A 125 15.59 1.84 -4.38
N THR A 126 16.29 2.90 -4.71
CA THR A 126 16.73 3.92 -3.75
C THR A 126 15.53 4.47 -2.96
N PHE A 127 15.69 4.56 -1.64
CA PHE A 127 14.69 5.15 -0.77
C PHE A 127 14.61 6.67 -1.03
N ASP A 128 13.39 7.15 -1.12
CA ASP A 128 13.08 8.57 -1.28
C ASP A 128 11.84 8.89 -0.44
N ILE A 129 12.04 9.64 0.64
CA ILE A 129 10.97 10.02 1.56
C ILE A 129 9.92 10.94 0.90
N ASP A 130 10.33 11.78 -0.05
CA ASP A 130 9.42 12.71 -0.72
C ASP A 130 8.33 11.95 -1.49
N SER A 131 8.68 10.80 -2.05
CA SER A 131 7.70 9.93 -2.73
C SER A 131 6.59 9.44 -1.80
N TYR A 132 6.92 9.20 -0.52
CA TYR A 132 5.93 8.81 0.51
C TYR A 132 5.15 10.02 1.01
N GLN A 133 5.82 11.17 1.24
CA GLN A 133 5.16 12.40 1.69
C GLN A 133 4.11 12.89 0.70
N GLN A 134 4.35 12.72 -0.60
CA GLN A 134 3.42 13.06 -1.66
C GLN A 134 2.29 12.03 -1.85
N SER A 135 2.42 10.82 -1.32
CA SER A 135 1.41 9.76 -1.44
C SER A 135 0.07 10.16 -0.81
N TYR A 136 -1.02 9.75 -1.45
CA TYR A 136 -2.36 9.88 -0.87
C TYR A 136 -2.76 8.69 -0.01
N GLN A 137 -2.01 7.60 0.01
CA GLN A 137 -2.33 6.43 0.83
C GLN A 137 -2.44 6.80 2.31
N TRP A 138 -1.44 7.46 2.88
CA TRP A 138 -1.46 7.85 4.29
C TRP A 138 -2.51 8.91 4.61
N ARG A 139 -2.77 9.85 3.65
CA ARG A 139 -3.82 10.86 3.82
C ARG A 139 -5.19 10.21 3.91
N LEU A 140 -5.45 9.26 3.01
CA LEU A 140 -6.69 8.48 3.02
C LEU A 140 -6.82 7.65 4.30
N TYR A 141 -5.72 7.03 4.78
CA TYR A 141 -5.77 6.26 6.02
C TYR A 141 -6.04 7.14 7.25
N LEU A 142 -5.38 8.28 7.39
CA LEU A 142 -5.67 9.23 8.46
C LEU A 142 -7.16 9.63 8.49
N ASP A 143 -7.71 9.96 7.32
CA ASP A 143 -9.09 10.42 7.20
C ASP A 143 -10.10 9.27 7.33
N MET A 144 -9.80 8.09 6.81
CA MET A 144 -10.72 6.93 6.82
C MET A 144 -10.79 6.25 8.17
N PHE A 145 -9.64 5.98 8.78
CA PHE A 145 -9.55 5.22 10.03
C PHE A 145 -9.67 6.12 11.28
N PHE A 146 -9.73 7.45 11.11
CA PHE A 146 -9.77 8.42 12.20
C PHE A 146 -8.62 8.24 13.19
N VAL A 147 -7.43 8.02 12.67
CA VAL A 147 -6.21 7.79 13.44
C VAL A 147 -5.35 9.05 13.56
N ASP A 148 -4.50 9.09 14.59
CA ASP A 148 -3.63 10.24 14.89
C ASP A 148 -2.34 10.21 14.06
N SER A 149 -1.99 9.05 13.51
CA SER A 149 -0.77 8.90 12.72
C SER A 149 -0.80 7.69 11.79
N VAL A 150 0.00 7.78 10.72
CA VAL A 150 0.39 6.64 9.88
C VAL A 150 1.89 6.49 9.94
N LYS A 151 2.38 5.37 10.47
CA LYS A 151 3.79 5.03 10.58
C LYS A 151 4.18 4.09 9.45
N TYR A 152 5.30 4.38 8.80
CA TYR A 152 5.90 3.51 7.80
C TYR A 152 7.12 2.80 8.37
N ASN A 153 7.21 1.49 8.12
CA ASN A 153 8.43 0.70 8.18
C ASN A 153 8.79 0.33 6.73
N VAL A 154 9.88 0.86 6.21
CA VAL A 154 10.29 0.61 4.83
C VAL A 154 11.55 -0.23 4.83
N PHE A 155 11.42 -1.47 4.40
CA PHE A 155 12.51 -2.43 4.28
C PHE A 155 13.17 -2.26 2.90
N CYS A 156 14.29 -1.57 2.86
CA CYS A 156 15.05 -1.30 1.62
C CYS A 156 15.90 -2.50 1.26
N MET A 157 15.61 -3.13 0.14
CA MET A 157 16.21 -4.39 -0.28
C MET A 157 16.83 -4.29 -1.67
N SER A 158 17.80 -5.16 -1.94
CA SER A 158 18.40 -5.38 -3.27
C SER A 158 18.32 -6.86 -3.61
N ALA A 159 18.01 -7.17 -4.87
CA ALA A 159 18.16 -8.51 -5.42
C ALA A 159 19.57 -8.65 -6.01
N LEU A 160 20.31 -9.63 -5.54
CA LEU A 160 21.66 -10.00 -5.99
C LEU A 160 21.59 -11.33 -6.74
N GLN A 161 22.69 -11.75 -7.36
CA GLN A 161 22.77 -13.06 -8.02
C GLN A 161 22.65 -14.23 -7.04
N ASP A 162 23.11 -14.02 -5.81
CA ASP A 162 23.17 -14.99 -4.71
C ASP A 162 22.02 -14.84 -3.69
N GLY A 163 21.03 -13.98 -3.94
CA GLY A 163 19.89 -13.82 -3.07
C GLY A 163 19.38 -12.39 -2.88
N ILE A 164 18.77 -12.15 -1.74
CA ILE A 164 18.20 -10.85 -1.36
C ILE A 164 19.04 -10.26 -0.21
N ARG A 165 19.35 -8.98 -0.29
CA ARG A 165 20.06 -8.25 0.76
C ARG A 165 19.18 -7.13 1.32
N LEU A 166 19.13 -7.01 2.65
CA LEU A 166 18.58 -5.86 3.35
C LEU A 166 19.65 -4.74 3.40
N ASN A 167 19.34 -3.60 2.81
CA ASN A 167 20.24 -2.44 2.78
C ASN A 167 20.04 -1.54 4.00
N SER A 168 18.79 -1.19 4.30
CA SER A 168 18.41 -0.38 5.47
C SER A 168 16.95 -0.62 5.85
N ILE A 169 16.57 -0.16 7.04
CA ILE A 169 15.19 -0.06 7.51
C ILE A 169 14.93 1.40 7.83
N GLU A 170 14.03 2.03 7.07
CA GLU A 170 13.67 3.42 7.24
C GLU A 170 12.33 3.52 7.96
N LYS A 171 12.23 4.44 8.92
CA LYS A 171 11.02 4.65 9.71
C LYS A 171 10.67 6.12 9.74
N PHE A 172 9.42 6.44 9.49
CA PHE A 172 8.89 7.79 9.60
C PHE A 172 7.39 7.76 9.87
N THR A 173 6.85 8.90 10.28
CA THR A 173 5.44 9.01 10.68
C THR A 173 4.81 10.21 9.99
N MET A 174 3.60 10.01 9.48
CA MET A 174 2.75 11.06 8.91
C MET A 174 1.65 11.41 9.89
N HIS A 175 1.33 12.71 9.99
CA HIS A 175 0.34 13.23 10.91
C HIS A 175 -0.75 14.00 10.16
N PRO A 176 -1.96 14.17 10.75
CA PRO A 176 -2.99 15.02 10.20
C PRO A 176 -2.51 16.47 10.04
N TYR A 177 -3.05 17.16 9.06
CA TYR A 177 -2.82 18.59 8.81
C TYR A 177 -4.15 19.30 8.51
N LEU A 178 -4.16 20.62 8.61
CA LEU A 178 -5.38 21.45 8.58
C LEU A 178 -6.32 21.15 7.41
N ASN A 179 -5.78 20.90 6.21
CA ASN A 179 -6.55 20.72 4.99
C ASN A 179 -6.74 19.24 4.57
N LEU A 180 -6.41 18.28 5.42
CA LEU A 180 -6.39 16.84 5.09
C LEU A 180 -7.70 16.38 4.43
N GLU A 181 -8.84 16.61 5.06
CA GLU A 181 -10.16 16.16 4.55
C GLU A 181 -10.48 16.82 3.19
N SER A 182 -10.20 18.10 3.05
CA SER A 182 -10.41 18.84 1.79
C SER A 182 -9.57 18.27 0.65
N ASP A 183 -8.30 17.98 0.92
CA ASP A 183 -7.38 17.43 -0.08
C ASP A 183 -7.76 16.01 -0.49
N VAL A 184 -8.16 15.18 0.47
CA VAL A 184 -8.69 13.83 0.21
C VAL A 184 -9.93 13.91 -0.67
N LYS A 185 -10.92 14.76 -0.35
CA LYS A 185 -12.14 14.93 -1.15
C LYS A 185 -11.85 15.44 -2.55
N LYS A 186 -10.93 16.40 -2.72
CA LYS A 186 -10.51 16.89 -4.04
C LYS A 186 -9.88 15.81 -4.90
N MET A 187 -9.03 14.97 -4.32
CA MET A 187 -8.40 13.87 -5.04
C MET A 187 -9.44 12.82 -5.47
N ILE A 188 -10.38 12.47 -4.60
CA ILE A 188 -11.47 11.55 -4.92
C ILE A 188 -12.34 12.14 -6.04
N ALA A 189 -12.74 13.42 -5.96
CA ALA A 189 -13.53 14.09 -6.99
C ALA A 189 -12.81 14.08 -8.34
N SER A 190 -11.54 14.47 -8.36
CA SER A 190 -10.71 14.45 -9.57
C SER A 190 -10.62 13.06 -10.20
N PHE A 191 -10.52 12.00 -9.38
CA PHE A 191 -10.53 10.63 -9.89
C PHE A 191 -11.90 10.24 -10.45
N VAL A 192 -12.99 10.63 -9.79
CA VAL A 192 -14.37 10.38 -10.28
C VAL A 192 -14.60 11.07 -11.63
N ASP A 193 -14.20 12.33 -11.76
CA ASP A 193 -14.27 13.07 -13.03
C ASP A 193 -13.47 12.35 -14.14
N TYR A 194 -12.29 11.84 -13.80
CA TYR A 194 -11.46 11.08 -14.74
C TYR A 194 -12.13 9.78 -15.22
N ILE A 195 -12.69 8.97 -14.31
CA ILE A 195 -13.35 7.71 -14.69
C ILE A 195 -14.59 7.96 -15.55
N HIS A 196 -15.36 9.03 -15.27
CA HIS A 196 -16.49 9.44 -16.10
C HIS A 196 -16.02 9.90 -17.49
N PHE A 197 -15.01 10.76 -17.55
CA PHE A 197 -14.44 11.23 -18.81
C PHE A 197 -13.93 10.08 -19.70
N ARG A 198 -13.40 9.01 -19.09
CA ARG A 198 -12.85 7.84 -19.78
C ARG A 198 -13.86 6.68 -19.97
N GLY A 199 -15.08 6.79 -19.43
CA GLY A 199 -16.09 5.72 -19.51
C GLY A 199 -15.65 4.45 -18.77
N LEU A 200 -15.00 4.61 -17.61
CA LEU A 200 -14.42 3.50 -16.84
C LEU A 200 -15.31 3.10 -15.64
N GLU A 201 -16.51 3.67 -15.48
CA GLU A 201 -17.40 3.48 -14.32
C GLU A 201 -17.74 2.02 -14.07
N GLN A 202 -17.86 1.23 -15.14
CA GLN A 202 -18.17 -0.19 -15.06
C GLN A 202 -17.18 -1.00 -14.21
N PHE A 203 -15.92 -0.54 -14.07
CA PHE A 203 -14.90 -1.21 -13.25
C PHE A 203 -15.03 -0.92 -11.75
N PHE A 204 -15.92 0.00 -11.37
CA PHE A 204 -16.09 0.49 -10.01
C PHE A 204 -17.52 0.32 -9.48
N GLN A 205 -18.41 -0.28 -10.25
CA GLN A 205 -19.77 -0.59 -9.79
C GLN A 205 -19.73 -1.76 -8.80
N GLU A 206 -20.43 -1.62 -7.68
CA GLU A 206 -20.69 -2.77 -6.82
C GLU A 206 -21.61 -3.74 -7.58
N ASN A 207 -21.16 -4.98 -7.75
CA ASN A 207 -22.09 -6.04 -8.16
C ASN A 207 -23.12 -6.18 -7.05
N THR A 208 -24.35 -5.75 -7.32
CA THR A 208 -25.52 -5.92 -6.47
C THR A 208 -25.88 -7.38 -6.33
#